data_a5951a08c7a708d318a9003612323697
#
_entry.id   a5951a08c7a708d318a9003612323697
#
_cell.length_a   1.000
_cell.length_b   1.000
_cell.length_c   1.000
_cell.angle_alpha   90.00
_cell.angle_beta   90.00
_cell.angle_gamma   90.00
#
_symmetry.space_group_name_H-M   'P 1'
#
loop_
_entity.id
_entity.type
_entity.pdbx_description
1 polymer ?
#
loop_
_entity_poly.entity_id
_entity_poly.type
_entity_poly.pdbx_seq_one_letter_code
_entity_poly.pdbx_strand_id
1 'polypeptide(L)'
;HVATLRNARGENHPDPVYAAKFSKKVGADSITIHLREDRRHINDADAKRICSIKGLLVNLEISTNSDIVKNAMKIKPNFICVVPEKRKEITTEGGLDLIKNRSTIQNIIKKFKRLDIRTSLFVNPSLKDIRISKAISADCVEIHTGKLSNLVKKRKNFSNELKRIKECSYLANDLGIEVHAGHGLDYKTTKILTSIKEIEEFN
;
A
#
# COMPACT_ATOMS: atom_id res chain seq x y z
N HIS A 1 2.98 9.09 9.96
CA HIS A 1 2.44 8.48 11.20
C HIS A 1 1.75 9.49 12.13
N VAL A 2 0.94 10.40 11.57
CA VAL A 2 0.23 11.47 12.31
C VAL A 2 -0.64 10.86 13.41
N ALA A 3 -1.43 9.82 13.09
CA ALA A 3 -2.30 9.16 14.06
C ALA A 3 -1.53 8.45 15.19
N THR A 4 -0.32 7.95 14.91
CA THR A 4 0.53 7.34 15.95
C THR A 4 0.96 8.39 16.98
N LEU A 5 1.34 9.58 16.55
CA LEU A 5 1.66 10.70 17.45
C LEU A 5 0.45 11.12 18.27
N ARG A 6 -0.72 11.25 17.66
CA ARG A 6 -1.98 11.54 18.35
C ARG A 6 -2.25 10.51 19.46
N ASN A 7 -2.16 9.22 19.10
CA ASN A 7 -2.45 8.13 20.05
C ASN A 7 -1.42 8.09 21.19
N ALA A 8 -0.14 8.33 20.90
CA ALA A 8 0.91 8.40 21.92
C ALA A 8 0.72 9.57 22.90
N ARG A 9 0.13 10.68 22.46
CA ARG A 9 -0.17 11.83 23.32
C ARG A 9 -1.46 11.65 24.13
N GLY A 10 -2.34 10.74 23.72
CA GLY A 10 -3.67 10.60 24.32
C GLY A 10 -4.60 11.81 24.08
N GLU A 11 -4.33 12.58 23.03
CA GLU A 11 -5.05 13.81 22.68
C GLU A 11 -5.75 13.68 21.31
N ASN A 12 -6.46 14.75 20.90
CA ASN A 12 -7.06 14.85 19.57
C ASN A 12 -6.10 15.39 18.50
N HIS A 13 -4.90 15.76 18.87
CA HIS A 13 -3.85 16.31 17.99
C HIS A 13 -2.58 15.48 18.00
N PRO A 14 -1.88 15.41 16.83
CA PRO A 14 -2.29 15.94 15.51
C PRO A 14 -3.45 15.15 14.89
N ASP A 15 -4.42 15.83 14.25
CA ASP A 15 -5.58 15.20 13.62
C ASP A 15 -5.22 14.63 12.22
N PRO A 16 -5.38 13.33 11.97
CA PRO A 16 -5.11 12.72 10.67
C PRO A 16 -5.99 13.27 9.54
N VAL A 17 -7.20 13.71 9.85
CA VAL A 17 -8.13 14.28 8.86
C VAL A 17 -7.63 15.67 8.41
N TYR A 18 -7.14 16.46 9.35
CA TYR A 18 -6.51 17.75 9.02
C TYR A 18 -5.26 17.53 8.16
N ALA A 19 -4.41 16.57 8.52
CA ALA A 19 -3.20 16.24 7.75
C ALA A 19 -3.57 15.81 6.31
N ALA A 20 -4.59 14.98 6.13
CA ALA A 20 -5.06 14.57 4.81
C ALA A 20 -5.56 15.76 3.96
N LYS A 21 -6.35 16.67 4.55
CA LYS A 21 -6.80 17.90 3.88
C LYS A 21 -5.62 18.81 3.51
N PHE A 22 -4.64 18.94 4.40
CA PHE A 22 -3.45 19.75 4.14
C PHE A 22 -2.60 19.16 3.02
N SER A 23 -2.34 17.84 3.03
CA SER A 23 -1.60 17.16 1.96
C SER A 23 -2.24 17.37 0.60
N LYS A 24 -3.57 17.24 0.50
CA LYS A 24 -4.31 17.59 -0.72
C LYS A 24 -4.10 19.04 -1.14
N LYS A 25 -4.17 19.98 -0.21
CA LYS A 25 -4.00 21.42 -0.49
C LYS A 25 -2.62 21.74 -1.06
N VAL A 26 -1.58 21.00 -0.65
CA VAL A 26 -0.20 21.22 -1.12
C VAL A 26 0.16 20.34 -2.33
N GLY A 27 -0.81 19.64 -2.93
CA GLY A 27 -0.65 19.00 -4.23
C GLY A 27 -0.43 17.48 -4.20
N ALA A 28 -0.76 16.79 -3.09
CA ALA A 28 -0.75 15.33 -3.11
C ALA A 28 -1.88 14.80 -4.01
N ASP A 29 -1.57 13.85 -4.88
CA ASP A 29 -2.53 13.21 -5.79
C ASP A 29 -3.49 12.31 -5.05
N SER A 30 -2.98 11.52 -4.11
CA SER A 30 -3.74 10.61 -3.25
C SER A 30 -3.19 10.58 -1.82
N ILE A 31 -3.92 9.93 -0.93
CA ILE A 31 -3.49 9.68 0.46
C ILE A 31 -3.59 8.20 0.75
N THR A 32 -2.50 7.61 1.18
CA THR A 32 -2.48 6.23 1.69
C THR A 32 -2.68 6.23 3.20
N ILE A 33 -3.64 5.44 3.67
CA ILE A 33 -3.93 5.23 5.09
C ILE A 33 -4.04 3.74 5.40
N HIS A 34 -3.53 3.32 6.54
CA HIS A 34 -3.54 1.91 6.94
C HIS A 34 -4.50 1.66 8.12
N LEU A 35 -5.60 0.97 7.86
CA LEU A 35 -6.53 0.51 8.90
C LEU A 35 -6.08 -0.84 9.44
N ARG A 36 -5.19 -0.81 10.43
CA ARG A 36 -4.64 -2.01 11.07
C ARG A 36 -5.68 -2.73 11.92
N GLU A 37 -5.50 -4.04 12.09
CA GLU A 37 -6.38 -4.86 12.96
C GLU A 37 -6.39 -4.36 14.40
N ASP A 38 -5.26 -3.90 14.92
CA ASP A 38 -5.10 -3.40 16.29
C ASP A 38 -5.39 -1.89 16.44
N ARG A 39 -5.73 -1.18 15.37
CA ARG A 39 -6.06 0.26 15.36
C ARG A 39 -4.98 1.16 15.99
N ARG A 40 -3.71 0.70 16.04
CA ARG A 40 -2.61 1.48 16.65
C ARG A 40 -2.29 2.79 15.94
N HIS A 41 -2.77 2.97 14.72
CA HIS A 41 -2.64 4.18 13.92
C HIS A 41 -3.98 4.88 13.79
N ILE A 42 -4.59 4.87 12.60
CA ILE A 42 -5.95 5.37 12.40
C ILE A 42 -6.98 4.38 12.96
N ASN A 43 -8.13 4.90 13.34
CA ASN A 43 -9.31 4.11 13.71
C ASN A 43 -10.38 4.17 12.61
N ASP A 44 -11.47 3.43 12.79
CA ASP A 44 -12.56 3.35 11.81
C ASP A 44 -13.22 4.70 11.53
N ALA A 45 -13.34 5.57 12.55
CA ALA A 45 -13.87 6.92 12.41
C ALA A 45 -12.94 7.82 11.58
N ASP A 46 -11.62 7.74 11.81
CA ASP A 46 -10.64 8.46 11.01
C ASP A 46 -10.72 8.04 9.54
N ALA A 47 -10.71 6.73 9.28
CA ALA A 47 -10.78 6.18 7.92
C ALA A 47 -12.06 6.67 7.20
N LYS A 48 -13.21 6.60 7.85
CA LYS A 48 -14.48 7.09 7.30
C LYS A 48 -14.43 8.59 7.01
N ARG A 49 -13.94 9.41 7.94
CA ARG A 49 -13.82 10.88 7.77
C ARG A 49 -12.85 11.25 6.64
N ILE A 50 -11.71 10.57 6.52
CA ILE A 50 -10.73 10.82 5.46
C ILE A 50 -11.31 10.43 4.10
N CYS A 51 -11.91 9.24 3.98
CA CYS A 51 -12.51 8.78 2.72
C CYS A 51 -13.72 9.63 2.29
N SER A 52 -14.36 10.37 3.20
CA SER A 52 -15.46 11.28 2.86
C SER A 52 -15.02 12.68 2.41
N ILE A 53 -13.72 12.98 2.38
CA ILE A 53 -13.21 14.28 1.90
C ILE A 53 -13.42 14.38 0.39
N LYS A 54 -14.30 15.30 -0.02
CA LYS A 54 -14.63 15.50 -1.44
C LYS A 54 -13.38 15.80 -2.29
N GLY A 55 -13.21 15.02 -3.36
CA GLY A 55 -12.12 15.18 -4.32
C GLY A 55 -10.73 14.78 -3.79
N LEU A 56 -10.64 14.07 -2.66
CA LEU A 56 -9.43 13.41 -2.21
C LEU A 56 -9.49 11.93 -2.61
N LEU A 57 -8.49 11.46 -3.33
CA LEU A 57 -8.33 10.04 -3.61
C LEU A 57 -7.67 9.37 -2.40
N VAL A 58 -8.24 8.25 -1.97
CA VAL A 58 -7.74 7.51 -0.80
C VAL A 58 -7.44 6.08 -1.17
N ASN A 59 -6.19 5.66 -0.94
CA ASN A 59 -5.76 4.28 -0.94
C ASN A 59 -5.81 3.75 0.51
N LEU A 60 -6.68 2.77 0.76
CA LEU A 60 -6.84 2.17 2.08
C LEU A 60 -6.08 0.84 2.14
N GLU A 61 -5.02 0.80 2.93
CA GLU A 61 -4.33 -0.46 3.24
C GLU A 61 -5.15 -1.28 4.22
N ILE A 62 -5.33 -2.56 3.88
CA ILE A 62 -6.11 -3.52 4.66
C ILE A 62 -5.40 -4.86 4.77
N SER A 63 -5.56 -5.55 5.90
CA SER A 63 -5.18 -6.95 6.02
C SER A 63 -6.25 -7.88 5.41
N THR A 64 -5.96 -9.17 5.38
CA THR A 64 -6.92 -10.20 4.95
C THR A 64 -7.97 -10.53 6.03
N ASN A 65 -7.96 -9.87 7.18
CA ASN A 65 -8.92 -10.06 8.26
C ASN A 65 -10.35 -9.71 7.81
N SER A 66 -11.31 -10.58 8.11
CA SER A 66 -12.69 -10.44 7.65
C SER A 66 -13.37 -9.16 8.12
N ASP A 67 -13.06 -8.67 9.32
CA ASP A 67 -13.69 -7.48 9.89
C ASP A 67 -13.10 -6.20 9.27
N ILE A 68 -11.79 -6.20 9.00
CA ILE A 68 -11.13 -5.11 8.26
C ILE A 68 -11.71 -5.02 6.85
N VAL A 69 -11.84 -6.16 6.15
CA VAL A 69 -12.44 -6.21 4.81
C VAL A 69 -13.88 -5.71 4.81
N LYS A 70 -14.72 -6.14 5.77
CA LYS A 70 -16.10 -5.67 5.91
C LYS A 70 -16.17 -4.15 6.16
N ASN A 71 -15.30 -3.62 7.01
CA ASN A 71 -15.23 -2.19 7.28
C ASN A 71 -14.80 -1.39 6.05
N ALA A 72 -13.77 -1.84 5.33
CA ALA A 72 -13.34 -1.20 4.09
C ALA A 72 -14.46 -1.19 3.03
N MET A 73 -15.23 -2.28 2.90
CA MET A 73 -16.40 -2.32 2.00
C MET A 73 -17.50 -1.32 2.39
N LYS A 74 -17.70 -1.04 3.70
CA LYS A 74 -18.66 -0.02 4.17
C LYS A 74 -18.15 1.40 3.93
N ILE A 75 -16.84 1.63 4.12
CA ILE A 75 -16.18 2.93 3.95
C ILE A 75 -16.13 3.33 2.48
N LYS A 76 -15.96 2.35 1.56
CA LYS A 76 -15.86 2.53 0.11
C LYS A 76 -14.77 3.54 -0.29
N PRO A 77 -13.48 3.25 0.03
CA PRO A 77 -12.38 4.08 -0.44
C PRO A 77 -12.28 4.03 -1.98
N ASN A 78 -11.49 4.92 -2.58
CA ASN A 78 -11.25 4.90 -4.03
C ASN A 78 -10.43 3.67 -4.44
N PHE A 79 -9.44 3.30 -3.62
CA PHE A 79 -8.55 2.18 -3.85
C PHE A 79 -8.34 1.40 -2.56
N ILE A 80 -8.01 0.11 -2.68
CA ILE A 80 -7.47 -0.68 -1.58
C ILE A 80 -6.12 -1.27 -1.96
N CYS A 81 -5.24 -1.39 -0.96
CA CYS A 81 -4.04 -2.21 -1.05
C CYS A 81 -4.11 -3.31 0.02
N VAL A 82 -4.05 -4.58 -0.41
CA VAL A 82 -4.00 -5.70 0.53
C VAL A 82 -2.55 -5.86 0.99
N VAL A 83 -2.32 -5.75 2.30
CA VAL A 83 -1.00 -5.82 2.92
C VAL A 83 -0.93 -6.98 3.93
N PRO A 84 0.26 -7.57 4.17
CA PRO A 84 0.43 -8.52 5.26
C PRO A 84 0.36 -7.78 6.60
N GLU A 85 -0.27 -8.38 7.59
CA GLU A 85 -0.30 -7.85 8.94
C GLU A 85 -0.08 -8.97 9.96
N LYS A 86 1.02 -8.87 10.71
CA LYS A 86 1.28 -9.73 11.85
C LYS A 86 1.20 -8.89 13.13
N ARG A 87 0.39 -9.35 14.08
CA ARG A 87 0.09 -8.60 15.32
C ARG A 87 1.32 -8.20 16.14
N LYS A 88 2.44 -8.94 16.01
CA LYS A 88 3.65 -8.75 16.82
C LYS A 88 4.78 -7.98 16.13
N GLU A 89 4.62 -7.57 14.88
CA GLU A 89 5.69 -6.89 14.14
C GLU A 89 5.53 -5.37 14.19
N ILE A 90 6.63 -4.66 14.46
CA ILE A 90 6.68 -3.18 14.43
C ILE A 90 6.66 -2.70 12.98
N THR A 91 7.26 -3.48 12.08
CA THR A 91 7.28 -3.24 10.63
C THR A 91 6.94 -4.53 9.89
N THR A 92 6.31 -4.43 8.72
CA THR A 92 6.06 -5.56 7.84
C THR A 92 7.35 -5.87 7.07
N GLU A 93 8.04 -6.95 7.44
CA GLU A 93 9.24 -7.38 6.73
C GLU A 93 8.87 -8.24 5.52
N GLY A 94 8.37 -7.62 4.45
CA GLY A 94 8.08 -8.29 3.19
C GLY A 94 6.64 -8.15 2.72
N GLY A 95 6.41 -8.60 1.48
CA GLY A 95 5.08 -8.60 0.84
C GLY A 95 4.20 -9.78 1.28
N LEU A 96 3.00 -9.82 0.73
CA LEU A 96 2.02 -10.88 0.94
C LEU A 96 2.57 -12.27 0.55
N ASP A 97 2.24 -13.28 1.33
CA ASP A 97 2.39 -14.68 0.91
C ASP A 97 1.20 -15.05 0.00
N LEU A 98 1.37 -14.80 -1.29
CA LEU A 98 0.33 -15.03 -2.30
C LEU A 98 0.06 -16.52 -2.55
N ILE A 99 0.96 -17.42 -2.18
CA ILE A 99 0.76 -18.86 -2.35
C ILE A 99 -0.19 -19.36 -1.26
N LYS A 100 0.15 -19.06 0.00
CA LYS A 100 -0.63 -19.50 1.16
C LYS A 100 -2.03 -18.88 1.20
N ASN A 101 -2.13 -17.59 0.82
CA ASN A 101 -3.37 -16.82 0.97
C ASN A 101 -4.14 -16.62 -0.35
N ARG A 102 -3.79 -17.37 -1.42
CA ARG A 102 -4.31 -17.18 -2.78
C ARG A 102 -5.83 -17.07 -2.85
N SER A 103 -6.54 -18.05 -2.31
CA SER A 103 -8.01 -18.09 -2.36
C SER A 103 -8.66 -16.94 -1.57
N THR A 104 -8.13 -16.64 -0.40
CA THR A 104 -8.60 -15.53 0.44
C THR A 104 -8.45 -14.20 -0.27
N ILE A 105 -7.25 -13.93 -0.82
CA ILE A 105 -6.96 -12.67 -1.53
C ILE A 105 -7.81 -12.55 -2.80
N GLN A 106 -7.95 -13.64 -3.57
CA GLN A 106 -8.81 -13.64 -4.75
C GLN A 106 -10.28 -13.33 -4.42
N ASN A 107 -10.78 -13.86 -3.29
CA ASN A 107 -12.13 -13.53 -2.83
C ASN A 107 -12.28 -12.06 -2.40
N ILE A 108 -11.24 -11.48 -1.78
CA ILE A 108 -11.21 -10.05 -1.45
C ILE A 108 -11.27 -9.23 -2.73
N ILE A 109 -10.41 -9.50 -3.72
CA ILE A 109 -10.40 -8.80 -5.01
C ILE A 109 -11.80 -8.85 -5.65
N LYS A 110 -12.43 -10.03 -5.73
CA LYS A 110 -13.79 -10.18 -6.28
C LYS A 110 -14.82 -9.32 -5.57
N LYS A 111 -14.74 -9.19 -4.24
CA LYS A 111 -15.66 -8.36 -3.45
C LYS A 111 -15.51 -6.88 -3.79
N PHE A 112 -14.28 -6.36 -3.87
CA PHE A 112 -14.03 -4.96 -4.15
C PHE A 112 -14.29 -4.61 -5.62
N LYS A 113 -14.01 -5.50 -6.56
CA LYS A 113 -14.41 -5.33 -7.97
C LYS A 113 -15.91 -5.17 -8.18
N ARG A 114 -16.75 -5.86 -7.38
CA ARG A 114 -18.22 -5.67 -7.41
C ARG A 114 -18.65 -4.29 -6.91
N LEU A 115 -17.79 -3.58 -6.22
CA LEU A 115 -18.03 -2.22 -5.71
C LEU A 115 -17.33 -1.16 -6.58
N ASP A 116 -16.74 -1.57 -7.70
CA ASP A 116 -15.94 -0.72 -8.60
C ASP A 116 -14.74 -0.05 -7.87
N ILE A 117 -14.13 -0.80 -6.95
CA ILE A 117 -12.97 -0.35 -6.19
C ILE A 117 -11.73 -1.07 -6.72
N ARG A 118 -10.74 -0.30 -7.20
CA ARG A 118 -9.46 -0.80 -7.70
C ARG A 118 -8.66 -1.47 -6.57
N THR A 119 -8.08 -2.64 -6.87
CA THR A 119 -7.38 -3.47 -5.88
C THR A 119 -5.90 -3.60 -6.21
N SER A 120 -5.05 -3.24 -5.26
CA SER A 120 -3.60 -3.45 -5.27
C SER A 120 -3.18 -4.54 -4.30
N LEU A 121 -2.06 -5.20 -4.58
CA LEU A 121 -1.43 -6.19 -3.71
C LEU A 121 -0.01 -5.76 -3.36
N PHE A 122 0.30 -5.68 -2.07
CA PHE A 122 1.65 -5.41 -1.59
C PHE A 122 2.52 -6.67 -1.70
N VAL A 123 3.48 -6.69 -2.62
CA VAL A 123 4.24 -7.88 -2.98
C VAL A 123 5.75 -7.67 -2.91
N ASN A 124 6.49 -8.75 -2.68
CA ASN A 124 7.94 -8.71 -2.85
C ASN A 124 8.32 -8.53 -4.33
N PRO A 125 9.51 -7.99 -4.65
CA PRO A 125 10.03 -7.96 -6.01
C PRO A 125 10.40 -9.39 -6.47
N SER A 126 9.37 -10.16 -6.86
CA SER A 126 9.42 -11.56 -7.25
C SER A 126 8.56 -11.78 -8.50
N LEU A 127 9.16 -12.25 -9.58
CA LEU A 127 8.45 -12.56 -10.83
C LEU A 127 7.31 -13.56 -10.62
N LYS A 128 7.47 -14.47 -9.64
CA LYS A 128 6.42 -15.42 -9.26
C LYS A 128 5.22 -14.70 -8.65
N ASP A 129 5.45 -13.73 -7.74
CA ASP A 129 4.37 -12.99 -7.10
C ASP A 129 3.62 -12.12 -8.11
N ILE A 130 4.32 -11.52 -9.08
CA ILE A 130 3.69 -10.77 -10.18
C ILE A 130 2.77 -11.68 -11.01
N ARG A 131 3.24 -12.88 -11.39
CA ARG A 131 2.40 -13.84 -12.15
C ARG A 131 1.18 -14.31 -11.36
N ILE A 132 1.34 -14.54 -10.05
CA ILE A 132 0.22 -14.92 -9.18
C ILE A 132 -0.78 -13.76 -9.08
N SER A 133 -0.31 -12.52 -8.91
CA SER A 133 -1.17 -11.32 -8.86
C SER A 133 -2.05 -11.22 -10.12
N LYS A 134 -1.47 -11.45 -11.31
CA LYS A 134 -2.25 -11.54 -12.56
C LYS A 134 -3.28 -12.66 -12.53
N ALA A 135 -2.86 -13.84 -12.14
CA ALA A 135 -3.73 -15.03 -12.13
C ALA A 135 -4.93 -14.91 -11.18
N ILE A 136 -4.83 -14.09 -10.13
CA ILE A 136 -5.94 -13.79 -9.22
C ILE A 136 -6.67 -12.48 -9.55
N SER A 137 -6.33 -11.86 -10.67
CA SER A 137 -6.98 -10.68 -11.24
C SER A 137 -6.83 -9.41 -10.39
N ALA A 138 -5.66 -9.19 -9.79
CA ALA A 138 -5.33 -7.90 -9.20
C ALA A 138 -5.25 -6.82 -10.29
N ASP A 139 -5.67 -5.60 -9.97
CA ASP A 139 -5.59 -4.46 -10.87
C ASP A 139 -4.19 -3.84 -10.84
N CYS A 140 -3.59 -3.78 -9.66
CA CYS A 140 -2.29 -3.20 -9.41
C CYS A 140 -1.43 -4.12 -8.52
N VAL A 141 -0.12 -3.86 -8.53
CA VAL A 141 0.81 -4.36 -7.51
C VAL A 141 1.59 -3.20 -6.94
N GLU A 142 1.77 -3.19 -5.63
CA GLU A 142 2.74 -2.32 -4.96
C GLU A 142 3.98 -3.15 -4.60
N ILE A 143 5.09 -2.86 -5.29
CA ILE A 143 6.36 -3.56 -5.09
C ILE A 143 7.04 -3.04 -3.83
N HIS A 144 7.35 -3.95 -2.90
CA HIS A 144 8.03 -3.65 -1.65
C HIS A 144 9.45 -3.16 -1.86
N THR A 145 9.75 -1.91 -1.50
CA THR A 145 11.05 -1.26 -1.72
C THR A 145 11.91 -1.15 -0.45
N GLY A 146 11.47 -1.65 0.68
CA GLY A 146 12.17 -1.50 1.97
C GLY A 146 13.61 -2.00 1.97
N LYS A 147 13.90 -3.12 1.28
CA LYS A 147 15.26 -3.63 1.16
C LYS A 147 16.15 -2.69 0.33
N LEU A 148 15.65 -2.17 -0.78
CA LEU A 148 16.35 -1.16 -1.59
C LEU A 148 16.65 0.08 -0.73
N SER A 149 15.62 0.61 -0.06
CA SER A 149 15.73 1.80 0.80
C SER A 149 16.78 1.61 1.91
N ASN A 150 16.80 0.45 2.55
CA ASN A 150 17.79 0.12 3.57
C ASN A 150 19.22 0.05 3.02
N LEU A 151 19.41 -0.51 1.81
CA LEU A 151 20.71 -0.58 1.16
C LEU A 151 21.20 0.84 0.80
N VAL A 152 20.34 1.68 0.24
CA VAL A 152 20.65 3.08 -0.11
C VAL A 152 21.00 3.89 1.14
N LYS A 153 20.22 3.81 2.21
CA LYS A 153 20.49 4.50 3.49
C LYS A 153 21.80 4.07 4.12
N LYS A 154 22.14 2.79 4.03
CA LYS A 154 23.40 2.22 4.53
C LYS A 154 24.57 2.39 3.57
N ARG A 155 24.41 3.07 2.43
CA ARG A 155 25.42 3.25 1.38
C ARG A 155 26.03 1.93 0.89
N LYS A 156 25.23 0.85 0.86
CA LYS A 156 25.63 -0.47 0.34
C LYS A 156 25.24 -0.60 -1.12
N ASN A 157 25.85 -1.58 -1.80
CA ASN A 157 25.49 -1.89 -3.19
C ASN A 157 24.04 -2.38 -3.25
N PHE A 158 23.25 -1.71 -4.07
CA PHE A 158 21.81 -1.98 -4.26
C PHE A 158 21.46 -2.43 -5.69
N SER A 159 22.45 -2.58 -6.58
CA SER A 159 22.23 -2.87 -8.01
C SER A 159 21.37 -4.11 -8.24
N ASN A 160 21.62 -5.19 -7.50
CA ASN A 160 20.85 -6.43 -7.64
C ASN A 160 19.38 -6.25 -7.22
N GLU A 161 19.13 -5.50 -6.15
CA GLU A 161 17.75 -5.25 -5.69
C GLU A 161 17.00 -4.33 -6.66
N LEU A 162 17.67 -3.29 -7.15
CA LEU A 162 17.11 -2.42 -8.19
C LEU A 162 16.78 -3.19 -9.47
N LYS A 163 17.67 -4.09 -9.90
CA LYS A 163 17.43 -4.97 -11.05
C LYS A 163 16.18 -5.85 -10.84
N ARG A 164 16.03 -6.44 -9.65
CA ARG A 164 14.85 -7.26 -9.33
C ARG A 164 13.55 -6.45 -9.40
N ILE A 165 13.55 -5.24 -8.84
CA ILE A 165 12.38 -4.35 -8.90
C ILE A 165 12.06 -4.01 -10.35
N LYS A 166 13.08 -3.65 -11.15
CA LYS A 166 12.93 -3.32 -12.57
C LYS A 166 12.35 -4.48 -13.39
N GLU A 167 12.86 -5.69 -13.21
CA GLU A 167 12.36 -6.89 -13.90
C GLU A 167 10.91 -7.19 -13.53
N CYS A 168 10.54 -7.03 -12.25
CA CYS A 168 9.18 -7.19 -11.80
C CYS A 168 8.24 -6.12 -12.35
N SER A 169 8.69 -4.86 -12.42
CA SER A 169 7.92 -3.76 -13.01
C SER A 169 7.64 -4.00 -14.49
N TYR A 170 8.65 -4.41 -15.26
CA TYR A 170 8.47 -4.76 -16.67
C TYR A 170 7.48 -5.91 -16.86
N LEU A 171 7.65 -7.01 -16.11
CA LEU A 171 6.72 -8.13 -16.21
C LEU A 171 5.29 -7.74 -15.83
N ALA A 172 5.09 -6.93 -14.81
CA ALA A 172 3.77 -6.49 -14.40
C ALA A 172 3.10 -5.65 -15.50
N ASN A 173 3.85 -4.69 -16.07
CA ASN A 173 3.39 -3.87 -17.18
C ASN A 173 3.03 -4.72 -18.41
N ASP A 174 3.89 -5.67 -18.82
CA ASP A 174 3.63 -6.59 -19.94
C ASP A 174 2.37 -7.43 -19.72
N LEU A 175 2.06 -7.76 -18.47
CA LEU A 175 0.85 -8.49 -18.10
C LEU A 175 -0.38 -7.56 -17.96
N GLY A 176 -0.25 -6.26 -18.17
CA GLY A 176 -1.32 -5.28 -18.00
C GLY A 176 -1.75 -5.15 -16.53
N ILE A 177 -0.79 -5.12 -15.60
CA ILE A 177 -0.98 -4.81 -14.19
C ILE A 177 -0.28 -3.48 -13.93
N GLU A 178 -0.99 -2.53 -13.33
CA GLU A 178 -0.43 -1.24 -12.92
C GLU A 178 0.60 -1.42 -11.80
N VAL A 179 1.71 -0.69 -11.85
CA VAL A 179 2.86 -0.87 -10.95
C VAL A 179 3.01 0.33 -10.04
N HIS A 180 2.96 0.07 -8.75
CA HIS A 180 3.31 1.03 -7.71
C HIS A 180 4.57 0.56 -6.98
N ALA A 181 5.22 1.47 -6.26
CA ALA A 181 6.36 1.17 -5.40
C ALA A 181 6.21 1.86 -4.05
N GLY A 182 6.41 1.12 -2.98
CA GLY A 182 6.20 1.65 -1.65
C GLY A 182 7.03 0.96 -0.56
N HIS A 183 6.91 1.49 0.62
CA HIS A 183 7.56 1.10 1.86
C HIS A 183 9.02 1.56 2.01
N GLY A 184 9.23 2.42 3.00
CA GLY A 184 10.56 2.89 3.41
C GLY A 184 11.18 3.94 2.47
N LEU A 185 10.44 4.48 1.53
CA LEU A 185 10.90 5.48 0.58
C LEU A 185 11.32 6.77 1.27
N ASP A 186 12.34 7.40 0.70
CA ASP A 186 12.76 8.77 0.92
C ASP A 186 13.07 9.41 -0.44
N TYR A 187 13.31 10.71 -0.46
CA TYR A 187 13.60 11.44 -1.72
C TYR A 187 14.72 10.81 -2.54
N LYS A 188 15.76 10.28 -1.88
CA LYS A 188 16.90 9.67 -2.56
C LYS A 188 16.53 8.35 -3.21
N THR A 189 15.84 7.48 -2.48
CA THR A 189 15.40 6.18 -3.00
C THR A 189 14.35 6.34 -4.08
N THR A 190 13.39 7.26 -3.89
CA THR A 190 12.38 7.58 -4.90
C THR A 190 13.03 8.08 -6.19
N LYS A 191 14.02 8.99 -6.11
CA LYS A 191 14.77 9.46 -7.29
C LYS A 191 15.47 8.33 -8.05
N ILE A 192 15.96 7.30 -7.37
CA ILE A 192 16.53 6.11 -8.02
C ILE A 192 15.44 5.35 -8.78
N LEU A 193 14.29 5.15 -8.15
CA LEU A 193 13.17 4.38 -8.71
C LEU A 193 12.46 5.09 -9.87
N THR A 194 12.49 6.43 -9.96
CA THR A 194 11.92 7.17 -11.11
C THR A 194 12.62 6.85 -12.44
N SER A 195 13.77 6.14 -12.42
CA SER A 195 14.39 5.61 -13.63
C SER A 195 13.63 4.40 -14.23
N ILE A 196 12.69 3.83 -13.51
CA ILE A 196 11.83 2.72 -13.95
C ILE A 196 10.49 3.33 -14.37
N LYS A 197 10.29 3.47 -15.69
CA LYS A 197 9.14 4.18 -16.26
C LYS A 197 7.79 3.46 -16.05
N GLU A 198 7.85 2.18 -15.77
CA GLU A 198 6.68 1.33 -15.50
C GLU A 198 6.08 1.56 -14.11
N ILE A 199 6.78 2.25 -13.21
CA ILE A 199 6.24 2.62 -11.90
C ILE A 199 5.43 3.91 -12.04
N GLU A 200 4.13 3.82 -11.81
CA GLU A 200 3.19 4.94 -11.97
C GLU A 200 2.91 5.69 -10.66
N GLU A 201 3.04 5.02 -9.51
CA GLU A 201 2.74 5.60 -8.20
C GLU A 201 3.81 5.23 -7.16
N PHE A 202 4.12 6.18 -6.27
CA PHE A 202 5.02 6.01 -5.11
C PHE A 202 4.26 6.29 -3.82
N ASN A 203 4.34 5.33 -2.84
CA ASN A 203 3.66 5.37 -1.54
C ASN A 203 4.62 5.45 -0.35
#